data_91e6aec35319c906e5ef1fd415018063
#
_entry.id   91e6aec35319c906e5ef1fd415018063
#
_cell.length_a   1.000
_cell.length_b   1.000
_cell.length_c   1.000
_cell.angle_alpha   90.00
_cell.angle_beta   90.00
_cell.angle_gamma   90.00
#
_symmetry.space_group_name_H-M   'P 1'
#
loop_
_entity.id
_entity.type
_entity.pdbx_description
1 polymer ?
#
loop_
_entity_poly.entity_id
_entity_poly.type
_entity_poly.pdbx_seq_one_letter_code
_entity_poly.pdbx_strand_id
1 'polypeptide(L)'
;MLAKKRKPITVFGDGNQIRDFTHVSDIAESVVLSIEKDSTNGKFFNSGTGKGTTVNEIVKYVFENIEKVPINYKPHPAGDPFGGYADNTLMKKLLNWEPEYTLQNGIKEYFEWLDENEQIIPEWT
;
A
#
# COMPACT_ATOMS: atom_id res chain seq x y z
N MET A 1 -0.98 12.75 -3.40
CA MET A 1 -1.71 14.03 -3.52
C MET A 1 -0.87 15.25 -3.10
N LEU A 2 -0.48 15.42 -1.82
CA LEU A 2 0.29 16.61 -1.39
C LEU A 2 1.55 16.84 -2.23
N ALA A 3 2.36 15.81 -2.40
CA ALA A 3 3.59 15.89 -3.18
C ALA A 3 3.33 16.28 -4.65
N LYS A 4 2.25 15.79 -5.26
CA LYS A 4 1.83 16.16 -6.60
C LYS A 4 1.44 17.64 -6.70
N LYS A 5 0.87 18.20 -5.64
CA LYS A 5 0.58 19.64 -5.50
C LYS A 5 1.82 20.46 -5.03
N ARG A 6 3.03 19.89 -5.06
CA ARG A 6 4.29 20.51 -4.61
C ARG A 6 4.26 20.97 -3.15
N LYS A 7 3.38 20.40 -2.34
CA LYS A 7 3.31 20.67 -0.90
C LYS A 7 4.20 19.69 -0.12
N PRO A 8 4.78 20.11 1.01
CA PRO A 8 5.55 19.21 1.87
C PRO A 8 4.73 18.00 2.30
N ILE A 9 5.37 16.82 2.35
CA ILE A 9 4.78 15.61 2.92
C ILE A 9 5.23 15.42 4.36
N THR A 10 4.40 14.75 5.16
CA THR A 10 4.75 14.41 6.55
C THR A 10 5.07 12.93 6.66
N VAL A 11 6.21 12.61 7.28
CA VAL A 11 6.58 11.25 7.69
C VAL A 11 6.59 11.21 9.22
N PHE A 12 5.85 10.28 9.80
CA PHE A 12 5.87 10.04 11.23
C PHE A 12 6.98 9.05 11.58
N GLY A 13 7.74 9.32 12.66
CA GLY A 13 8.95 8.59 12.99
C GLY A 13 10.09 8.92 12.02
N ASP A 14 11.00 7.97 11.86
CA ASP A 14 12.16 8.06 10.96
C ASP A 14 11.92 7.49 9.56
N GLY A 15 10.71 6.99 9.29
CA GLY A 15 10.34 6.37 8.03
C GLY A 15 10.81 4.92 7.85
N ASN A 16 11.40 4.30 8.89
CA ASN A 16 11.85 2.91 8.84
C ASN A 16 10.77 1.90 9.28
N GLN A 17 9.60 2.38 9.72
CA GLN A 17 8.48 1.51 10.01
C GLN A 17 8.05 0.74 8.75
N ILE A 18 7.76 -0.54 8.95
CA ILE A 18 7.44 -1.48 7.88
C ILE A 18 5.92 -1.65 7.76
N ARG A 19 5.43 -1.71 6.52
CA ARG A 19 4.04 -2.09 6.20
C ARG A 19 4.01 -3.02 4.99
N ASP A 20 2.94 -3.80 4.88
CA ASP A 20 2.63 -4.57 3.69
C ASP A 20 1.73 -3.74 2.78
N PHE A 21 2.32 -3.17 1.74
CA PHE A 21 1.59 -2.36 0.75
C PHE A 21 1.06 -3.26 -0.35
N THR A 22 -0.23 -3.52 -0.31
CA THR A 22 -0.91 -4.39 -1.25
C THR A 22 -1.80 -3.56 -2.17
N HIS A 23 -1.76 -3.83 -3.47
CA HIS A 23 -2.59 -3.15 -4.44
C HIS A 23 -4.07 -3.51 -4.25
N VAL A 24 -4.96 -2.55 -4.50
CA VAL A 24 -6.40 -2.75 -4.30
C VAL A 24 -6.97 -3.86 -5.18
N SER A 25 -6.47 -4.01 -6.43
CA SER A 25 -6.89 -5.07 -7.34
C SER A 25 -6.50 -6.46 -6.84
N ASP A 26 -5.30 -6.62 -6.26
CA ASP A 26 -4.86 -7.88 -5.64
C ASP A 26 -5.79 -8.26 -4.47
N ILE A 27 -6.19 -7.28 -3.65
CA ILE A 27 -7.14 -7.50 -2.55
C ILE A 27 -8.52 -7.89 -3.10
N ALA A 28 -9.03 -7.15 -4.11
CA ALA A 28 -10.33 -7.42 -4.71
C ALA A 28 -10.39 -8.83 -5.32
N GLU A 29 -9.36 -9.23 -6.06
CA GLU A 29 -9.25 -10.58 -6.62
C GLU A 29 -9.25 -11.65 -5.52
N SER A 30 -8.48 -11.44 -4.45
CA SER A 30 -8.45 -12.38 -3.34
C SER A 30 -9.81 -12.58 -2.69
N VAL A 31 -10.63 -11.52 -2.61
CA VAL A 31 -12.01 -11.59 -2.09
C VAL A 31 -12.90 -12.38 -3.05
N VAL A 32 -12.84 -12.11 -4.36
CA VAL A 32 -13.62 -12.84 -5.37
C VAL A 32 -13.29 -14.32 -5.33
N LEU A 33 -12.01 -14.69 -5.38
CA LEU A 33 -11.55 -16.08 -5.30
C LEU A 33 -12.00 -16.77 -3.99
N SER A 34 -12.08 -16.02 -2.89
CA SER A 34 -12.54 -16.54 -1.60
C SER A 34 -14.04 -16.89 -1.62
N ILE A 35 -14.83 -16.15 -2.39
CA ILE A 35 -16.27 -16.44 -2.56
C ILE A 35 -16.50 -17.67 -3.46
N GLU A 36 -15.64 -17.84 -4.47
CA GLU A 36 -15.78 -18.89 -5.47
C GLU A 36 -15.29 -20.28 -5.01
N LYS A 37 -14.44 -20.33 -3.96
CA LYS A 37 -13.80 -21.59 -3.52
C LYS A 37 -14.30 -22.08 -2.19
N ASP A 38 -14.95 -23.23 -2.17
CA ASP A 38 -15.41 -23.91 -0.94
C ASP A 38 -14.27 -24.21 0.06
N SER A 39 -13.03 -24.32 -0.42
CA SER A 39 -11.85 -24.53 0.42
C SER A 39 -11.60 -23.43 1.44
N THR A 40 -12.20 -22.26 1.26
CA THR A 40 -12.09 -21.08 2.14
C THR A 40 -13.18 -21.03 3.21
N ASN A 41 -14.24 -21.83 3.08
CA ASN A 41 -15.36 -21.82 4.00
C ASN A 41 -14.92 -22.06 5.46
N GLY A 42 -15.28 -21.12 6.35
CA GLY A 42 -14.90 -21.16 7.76
C GLY A 42 -13.41 -21.01 8.05
N LYS A 43 -12.62 -20.49 7.11
CA LYS A 43 -11.19 -20.25 7.28
C LYS A 43 -10.89 -18.76 7.47
N PHE A 44 -9.83 -18.51 8.24
CA PHE A 44 -9.22 -17.18 8.38
C PHE A 44 -7.83 -17.23 7.76
N PHE A 45 -7.51 -16.25 6.92
CA PHE A 45 -6.18 -16.10 6.32
C PHE A 45 -5.89 -14.62 6.08
N ASN A 46 -4.60 -14.29 6.04
CA ASN A 46 -4.17 -12.93 5.74
C ASN A 46 -4.12 -12.73 4.22
N SER A 47 -4.63 -11.58 3.78
CA SER A 47 -4.48 -11.11 2.41
C SER A 47 -3.44 -9.97 2.38
N GLY A 48 -2.38 -10.18 1.64
CA GLY A 48 -1.28 -9.24 1.53
C GLY A 48 -0.17 -9.76 0.64
N THR A 49 0.83 -8.93 0.35
CA THR A 49 1.96 -9.32 -0.52
C THR A 49 2.92 -10.28 0.17
N GLY A 50 2.94 -10.29 1.50
CA GLY A 50 3.95 -11.00 2.29
C GLY A 50 5.32 -10.31 2.27
N LYS A 51 5.39 -9.03 1.86
CA LYS A 51 6.64 -8.27 1.77
C LYS A 51 6.57 -7.02 2.64
N GLY A 52 7.57 -6.88 3.51
CA GLY A 52 7.72 -5.66 4.29
C GLY A 52 8.38 -4.55 3.47
N THR A 53 7.76 -3.38 3.44
CA THR A 53 8.28 -2.18 2.78
C THR A 53 8.32 -1.04 3.77
N THR A 54 9.40 -0.27 3.80
CA THR A 54 9.52 0.90 4.66
C THR A 54 8.79 2.11 4.07
N VAL A 55 8.38 3.04 4.93
CA VAL A 55 7.81 4.32 4.48
C VAL A 55 8.82 5.11 3.63
N ASN A 56 10.11 5.03 3.97
CA ASN A 56 11.18 5.67 3.17
C ASN A 56 11.25 5.10 1.75
N GLU A 57 11.05 3.80 1.55
CA GLU A 57 10.98 3.20 0.21
C GLU A 57 9.75 3.70 -0.56
N ILE A 58 8.59 3.82 0.10
CA ILE A 58 7.41 4.45 -0.54
C ILE A 58 7.72 5.88 -0.98
N VAL A 59 8.30 6.69 -0.11
CA VAL A 59 8.68 8.08 -0.44
C VAL A 59 9.65 8.12 -1.62
N LYS A 60 10.61 7.20 -1.68
CA LYS A 60 11.53 7.07 -2.81
C LYS A 60 10.77 6.82 -4.11
N TYR A 61 9.88 5.83 -4.16
CA TYR A 61 9.10 5.52 -5.36
C TYR A 61 8.14 6.66 -5.75
N VAL A 62 7.56 7.35 -4.77
CA VAL A 62 6.79 8.57 -5.04
C VAL A 62 7.65 9.59 -5.77
N PHE A 63 8.88 9.85 -5.32
CA PHE A 63 9.81 10.81 -5.92
C PHE A 63 10.46 10.35 -7.23
N GLU A 64 10.30 9.10 -7.62
CA GLU A 64 10.64 8.64 -8.97
C GLU A 64 9.60 9.05 -10.01
N ASN A 65 8.37 9.36 -9.58
CA ASN A 65 7.25 9.72 -10.46
C ASN A 65 6.90 11.22 -10.43
N ILE A 66 7.40 11.96 -9.44
CA ILE A 66 7.12 13.40 -9.28
C ILE A 66 8.38 14.15 -8.81
N GLU A 67 8.35 15.47 -8.95
CA GLU A 67 9.38 16.33 -8.38
C GLU A 67 9.45 16.19 -6.85
N LYS A 68 10.68 16.14 -6.32
CA LYS A 68 10.90 16.04 -4.87
C LYS A 68 10.37 17.26 -4.15
N VAL A 69 9.67 17.02 -3.06
CA VAL A 69 9.18 18.04 -2.14
C VAL A 69 9.81 17.88 -0.76
N PRO A 70 9.80 18.92 0.10
CA PRO A 70 10.28 18.79 1.48
C PRO A 70 9.54 17.72 2.26
N ILE A 71 10.27 17.00 3.10
CA ILE A 71 9.72 16.01 4.03
C ILE A 71 9.77 16.59 5.44
N ASN A 72 8.62 16.66 6.11
CA ASN A 72 8.51 17.03 7.51
C ASN A 72 8.44 15.77 8.36
N TYR A 73 9.48 15.50 9.13
CA TYR A 73 9.46 14.40 10.09
C TYR A 73 8.77 14.84 11.39
N LYS A 74 7.82 14.04 11.87
CA LYS A 74 7.11 14.25 13.14
C LYS A 74 7.35 13.06 14.08
N PRO A 75 7.19 13.23 15.38
CA PRO A 75 7.30 12.13 16.34
C PRO A 75 6.38 10.97 15.95
N HIS A 76 6.83 9.75 16.24
CA HIS A 76 6.05 8.54 16.04
C HIS A 76 4.77 8.59 16.88
N PRO A 77 3.57 8.33 16.33
CA PRO A 77 2.34 8.29 17.11
C PRO A 77 2.42 7.22 18.21
N ALA A 78 1.90 7.54 19.39
CA ALA A 78 1.83 6.56 20.47
C ALA A 78 0.96 5.36 20.05
N GLY A 79 1.48 4.14 20.27
CA GLY A 79 0.78 2.90 19.94
C GLY A 79 0.83 2.47 18.48
N ASP A 80 1.44 3.25 17.58
CA ASP A 80 1.67 2.80 16.21
C ASP A 80 2.75 1.70 16.19
N PRO A 81 2.46 0.49 15.65
CA PRO A 81 3.44 -0.60 15.62
C PRO A 81 4.61 -0.23 14.70
N PHE A 82 5.83 -0.65 15.10
CA PHE A 82 7.01 -0.47 14.25
C PHE A 82 6.84 -1.14 12.90
N GLY A 83 6.10 -2.27 12.83
CA GLY A 83 5.71 -2.83 11.57
C GLY A 83 5.49 -4.32 11.56
N GLY A 84 5.14 -4.79 10.36
CA GLY A 84 4.90 -6.17 10.04
C GLY A 84 4.40 -6.29 8.60
N TYR A 85 4.34 -7.51 8.14
CA TYR A 85 3.77 -7.88 6.84
C TYR A 85 3.01 -9.20 6.99
N ALA A 86 2.11 -9.47 6.07
CA ALA A 86 1.24 -10.64 6.12
C ALA A 86 2.03 -11.95 5.92
N ASP A 87 1.74 -12.95 6.74
CA ASP A 87 2.00 -14.33 6.31
C ASP A 87 0.82 -14.78 5.43
N ASN A 88 1.03 -14.78 4.13
CA ASN A 88 0.04 -15.14 3.12
C ASN A 88 0.11 -16.61 2.67
N THR A 89 0.89 -17.45 3.36
CA THR A 89 1.11 -18.86 3.01
C THR A 89 -0.21 -19.63 2.90
N LEU A 90 -1.11 -19.46 3.87
CA LEU A 90 -2.40 -20.16 3.85
C LEU A 90 -3.29 -19.67 2.71
N MET A 91 -3.32 -18.37 2.45
CA MET A 91 -4.06 -17.80 1.34
C MET A 91 -3.58 -18.36 -0.01
N LYS A 92 -2.28 -18.34 -0.26
CA LYS A 92 -1.67 -18.93 -1.47
C LYS A 92 -2.09 -20.38 -1.65
N LYS A 93 -2.03 -21.17 -0.58
CA LYS A 93 -2.41 -22.59 -0.60
C LYS A 93 -3.91 -22.80 -0.90
N LEU A 94 -4.79 -22.02 -0.30
CA LEU A 94 -6.24 -22.17 -0.45
C LEU A 94 -6.75 -21.66 -1.80
N LEU A 95 -6.23 -20.50 -2.23
CA LEU A 95 -6.71 -19.79 -3.40
C LEU A 95 -5.89 -20.07 -4.65
N ASN A 96 -4.67 -20.61 -4.53
CA ASN A 96 -3.67 -20.65 -5.61
C ASN A 96 -3.45 -19.25 -6.19
N TRP A 97 -3.30 -18.26 -5.29
CA TRP A 97 -3.23 -16.84 -5.61
C TRP A 97 -1.85 -16.28 -5.26
N GLU A 98 -1.38 -15.38 -6.06
CA GLU A 98 -0.17 -14.60 -5.85
C GLU A 98 -0.47 -13.13 -6.20
N PRO A 99 0.08 -12.15 -5.47
CA PRO A 99 -0.09 -10.74 -5.83
C PRO A 99 0.58 -10.46 -7.18
N GLU A 100 -0.13 -9.80 -8.08
CA GLU A 100 0.38 -9.45 -9.41
C GLU A 100 1.11 -8.10 -9.43
N TYR A 101 0.71 -7.19 -8.54
CA TYR A 101 1.27 -5.84 -8.52
C TYR A 101 2.58 -5.76 -7.74
N THR A 102 3.59 -5.20 -8.40
CA THR A 102 4.76 -4.68 -7.67
C THR A 102 4.42 -3.32 -7.08
N LEU A 103 5.14 -2.92 -6.03
CA LEU A 103 4.97 -1.59 -5.44
C LEU A 103 5.16 -0.46 -6.48
N GLN A 104 6.14 -0.60 -7.36
CA GLN A 104 6.43 0.39 -8.40
C GLN A 104 5.26 0.53 -9.38
N ASN A 105 4.72 -0.60 -9.86
CA ASN A 105 3.60 -0.59 -10.80
C ASN A 105 2.34 -0.02 -10.14
N GLY A 106 2.05 -0.42 -8.90
CA GLY A 106 0.89 0.09 -8.16
C GLY A 106 0.98 1.59 -7.87
N ILE A 107 2.16 2.11 -7.53
CA ILE A 107 2.35 3.55 -7.34
C ILE A 107 2.16 4.30 -8.66
N LYS A 108 2.70 3.78 -9.77
CA LYS A 108 2.53 4.40 -11.09
C LYS A 108 1.06 4.45 -11.48
N GLU A 109 0.34 3.33 -11.41
CA GLU A 109 -1.10 3.27 -11.70
C GLU A 109 -1.90 4.23 -10.80
N TYR A 110 -1.55 4.32 -9.50
CA TYR A 110 -2.17 5.27 -8.60
C TYR A 110 -1.94 6.73 -9.01
N PHE A 111 -0.79 7.07 -9.56
CA PHE A 111 -0.55 8.42 -10.09
C PHE A 111 -1.39 8.70 -11.34
N GLU A 112 -1.50 7.74 -12.25
CA GLU A 112 -2.36 7.83 -13.43
C GLU A 112 -3.82 8.04 -13.01
N TRP A 113 -4.29 7.23 -12.07
CA TRP A 113 -5.63 7.39 -11.50
C TRP A 113 -5.86 8.76 -10.84
N LEU A 114 -4.86 9.29 -10.12
CA LEU A 114 -4.94 10.63 -9.53
C LEU A 114 -5.07 11.73 -10.58
N ASP A 115 -4.43 11.57 -11.75
CA ASP A 115 -4.53 12.55 -12.85
C ASP A 115 -5.93 12.55 -13.48
N GLU A 116 -6.50 11.37 -13.65
CA GLU A 116 -7.83 11.20 -14.25
C GLU A 116 -8.97 11.62 -13.32
N ASN A 117 -8.73 11.58 -12.00
CA ASN A 117 -9.77 11.75 -10.99
C ASN A 117 -9.56 12.97 -10.07
N GLU A 118 -8.77 13.96 -10.47
CA GLU A 118 -8.42 15.09 -9.62
C GLU A 118 -9.65 15.83 -9.09
N GLN A 119 -10.73 15.90 -9.88
CA GLN A 119 -11.97 16.61 -9.56
C GLN A 119 -12.79 15.97 -8.42
N ILE A 120 -12.60 14.66 -8.16
CA ILE A 120 -13.35 13.96 -7.09
C ILE A 120 -12.54 13.81 -5.81
N ILE A 121 -11.26 14.21 -5.83
CA ILE A 121 -10.39 14.07 -4.68
C ILE A 121 -10.58 15.27 -3.76
N PRO A 122 -10.96 15.06 -2.48
CA PRO A 122 -11.12 16.15 -1.52
C PRO A 122 -9.84 16.99 -1.40
N GLU A 123 -9.99 18.30 -1.24
CA GLU A 123 -8.87 19.14 -0.86
C GLU A 123 -8.45 18.82 0.58
N TRP A 124 -7.35 18.08 0.70
CA TRP A 124 -6.69 17.87 1.99
C TRP A 124 -5.85 19.12 2.29
N THR A 125 -6.28 19.88 3.25
CA THR A 125 -5.56 21.08 3.75
C THR A 125 -4.41 20.69 4.67
#